data_f4819d96a65894c2d2f3be1adf7f86ec
#
_entry.id   f4819d96a65894c2d2f3be1adf7f86ec
#
_cell.length_a   1.000
_cell.length_b   1.000
_cell.length_c   1.000
_cell.angle_alpha   90.00
_cell.angle_beta   90.00
_cell.angle_gamma   90.00
#
_symmetry.space_group_name_H-M   'P 1'
#
loop_
_entity.id
_entity.type
_entity.pdbx_description
1 polymer ?
#
loop_
_entity_poly.entity_id
_entity_poly.type
_entity_poly.pdbx_seq_one_letter_code
_entity_poly.pdbx_strand_id
1 'polypeptide(L)'
;IMIRNLFKISLLSLFISPFLVSQELTSDITGTVSTSTGSVSGAQVEITYEPTNTSITRTTDESGRYFAGGLRPGGPYTITVSAAGLVSQNATTTLVVGDTRRLSFSMASADLVDELIVTGSRVTADRDGFTTLIDAETIATTPSVTRDIKDILKLNPFVTLDDEEDGEESISIGGAHPRTNDLRVDGVSFNDDFGLNSNGYPSQRSPINFGSIEQLAVKVAPASVEYAQFRGGVIDIITKGGTNEFTGDFAYFDRGDSLMGDKLEGEDIDITKDDTAYELAFGGPIIKDELFFYVTYSESEIANPLRYGIQGSGAENILDVTADQAEQVRSAVQSLIGKDPFGPTGATESSQENLTLRLDWTINEKHRLTFNHKDIFGNDLRGSSSSRNRVALYSSRYIKDEETTTNSFHLVSDLADNLISEV
;
A
#
# COMPACT_ATOMS: atom_id res chain seq x y z
N ILE A 1 -23.51 -0.02 -16.13
CA ILE A 1 -23.69 0.90 -14.98
C ILE A 1 -22.46 1.80 -14.81
N MET A 2 -21.28 1.37 -15.24
CA MET A 2 -19.96 2.01 -15.11
C MET A 2 -19.78 3.40 -15.78
N ILE A 3 -20.57 3.79 -16.77
CA ILE A 3 -20.40 5.06 -17.51
C ILE A 3 -21.16 6.25 -16.89
N ARG A 4 -22.02 6.03 -15.89
CA ARG A 4 -22.94 7.09 -15.37
C ARG A 4 -22.37 7.92 -14.21
N ASN A 5 -21.26 7.53 -13.60
CA ASN A 5 -20.65 8.23 -12.46
C ASN A 5 -19.38 9.03 -12.80
N LEU A 6 -18.87 8.95 -14.01
CA LEU A 6 -17.67 9.66 -14.45
C LEU A 6 -17.79 11.19 -14.55
N PHE A 7 -18.96 11.78 -14.24
CA PHE A 7 -19.20 13.22 -14.36
C PHE A 7 -19.81 13.87 -13.10
N LYS A 8 -19.40 13.41 -11.91
CA LYS A 8 -19.62 14.19 -10.68
C LYS A 8 -18.33 14.74 -10.14
N ILE A 9 -17.54 15.41 -10.97
CA ILE A 9 -16.54 16.36 -10.47
C ILE A 9 -17.34 17.57 -10.00
N SER A 10 -17.76 17.52 -8.76
CA SER A 10 -18.30 18.67 -8.08
C SER A 10 -17.17 19.67 -7.87
N LEU A 11 -17.22 20.76 -8.60
CA LEU A 11 -16.31 21.89 -8.50
C LEU A 11 -16.29 22.38 -7.06
N LEU A 12 -15.22 22.12 -6.43
CA LEU A 12 -14.57 22.57 -5.23
C LEU A 12 -15.15 23.84 -4.58
N SER A 13 -15.67 23.69 -3.38
CA SER A 13 -15.64 24.72 -2.37
C SER A 13 -14.33 24.54 -1.55
N LEU A 14 -13.36 25.40 -1.81
CA LEU A 14 -12.11 25.49 -1.06
C LEU A 14 -12.40 26.05 0.34
N PHE A 15 -12.84 25.22 1.27
CA PHE A 15 -12.86 25.57 2.69
C PHE A 15 -11.50 25.12 3.27
N ILE A 16 -10.66 26.11 3.51
CA ILE A 16 -9.46 25.96 4.32
C ILE A 16 -9.95 25.58 5.73
N SER A 17 -9.86 24.32 6.07
CA SER A 17 -10.08 23.83 7.42
C SER A 17 -8.78 24.03 8.21
N PRO A 18 -8.77 24.72 9.38
CA PRO A 18 -7.54 25.03 10.12
C PRO A 18 -6.95 23.85 10.92
N PHE A 19 -7.35 22.61 10.61
CA PHE A 19 -6.79 21.40 11.21
C PHE A 19 -6.24 20.47 10.14
N LEU A 20 -5.22 20.95 9.42
CA LEU A 20 -4.39 20.07 8.62
C LEU A 20 -3.39 19.42 9.58
N VAL A 21 -3.63 18.18 9.98
CA VAL A 21 -2.57 17.32 10.48
C VAL A 21 -1.79 16.92 9.23
N SER A 22 -0.71 17.64 8.95
CA SER A 22 0.22 17.25 7.89
C SER A 22 0.84 15.92 8.29
N GLN A 23 0.58 14.90 7.52
CA GLN A 23 1.24 13.60 7.66
C GLN A 23 2.47 13.62 6.75
N GLU A 24 3.59 13.11 7.25
CA GLU A 24 4.82 13.07 6.47
C GLU A 24 4.70 12.06 5.32
N LEU A 25 4.74 12.57 4.10
CA LEU A 25 4.70 11.80 2.85
C LEU A 25 6.03 11.82 2.13
N THR A 26 7.00 12.48 2.69
CA THR A 26 8.29 12.74 2.07
C THR A 26 9.42 12.10 2.86
N SER A 27 10.60 12.27 2.37
CA SER A 27 11.86 11.85 2.98
C SER A 27 12.87 12.97 2.83
N ASP A 28 13.88 12.97 3.71
CA ASP A 28 14.92 13.97 3.70
C ASP A 28 16.29 13.38 3.41
N ILE A 29 17.19 14.20 2.89
CA ILE A 29 18.62 13.90 2.82
C ILE A 29 19.38 14.99 3.57
N THR A 30 20.28 14.59 4.46
CA THR A 30 21.21 15.49 5.15
C THR A 30 22.62 14.95 5.09
N GLY A 31 23.60 15.79 5.27
CA GLY A 31 24.98 15.34 5.33
C GLY A 31 26.00 16.45 5.47
N THR A 32 27.26 16.07 5.38
CA THR A 32 28.40 16.99 5.43
C THR A 32 29.35 16.76 4.26
N VAL A 33 29.92 17.82 3.74
CA VAL A 33 30.98 17.80 2.74
C VAL A 33 32.25 18.29 3.38
N SER A 34 33.31 17.49 3.31
CA SER A 34 34.60 17.79 3.92
C SER A 34 35.78 17.41 3.02
N THR A 35 36.96 17.92 3.32
CA THR A 35 38.25 17.46 2.82
C THR A 35 39.09 16.94 3.99
N SER A 36 40.30 16.45 3.73
CA SER A 36 41.26 16.12 4.78
C SER A 36 41.65 17.29 5.67
N THR A 37 41.42 18.53 5.22
CA THR A 37 41.80 19.79 5.91
C THR A 37 40.64 20.47 6.61
N GLY A 38 39.39 20.05 6.38
CA GLY A 38 38.22 20.64 7.04
C GLY A 38 36.94 20.58 6.21
N SER A 39 35.92 21.29 6.70
CA SER A 39 34.61 21.40 6.06
C SER A 39 34.69 22.22 4.75
N VAL A 40 33.86 21.87 3.77
CA VAL A 40 33.75 22.57 2.49
C VAL A 40 32.46 23.36 2.48
N SER A 41 32.60 24.70 2.59
CA SER A 41 31.49 25.65 2.42
C SER A 41 31.25 25.96 0.95
N GLY A 42 30.00 26.15 0.54
CA GLY A 42 29.66 26.53 -0.83
C GLY A 42 29.78 25.39 -1.85
N ALA A 43 29.95 24.14 -1.42
CA ALA A 43 29.82 22.99 -2.31
C ALA A 43 28.39 22.87 -2.83
N GLN A 44 28.26 22.53 -4.11
CA GLN A 44 26.95 22.24 -4.71
C GLN A 44 26.66 20.75 -4.56
N VAL A 45 25.47 20.44 -4.05
CA VAL A 45 24.93 19.09 -3.89
C VAL A 45 23.69 19.00 -4.77
N GLU A 46 23.82 18.36 -5.90
CA GLU A 46 22.73 18.06 -6.82
C GLU A 46 22.15 16.71 -6.49
N ILE A 47 20.83 16.64 -6.33
CA ILE A 47 20.08 15.44 -5.95
C ILE A 47 19.07 15.18 -7.05
N THR A 48 19.29 14.12 -7.83
CA THR A 48 18.47 13.75 -8.99
C THR A 48 17.67 12.52 -8.69
N TYR A 49 16.36 12.59 -8.86
CA TYR A 49 15.46 11.44 -8.87
C TYR A 49 15.45 10.85 -10.28
N GLU A 50 16.11 9.72 -10.45
CA GLU A 50 16.38 9.11 -11.76
C GLU A 50 15.12 8.76 -12.57
N PRO A 51 14.02 8.23 -11.96
CA PRO A 51 12.85 7.83 -12.73
C PRO A 51 12.16 8.97 -13.50
N THR A 52 12.29 10.20 -13.01
CA THR A 52 11.71 11.39 -13.67
C THR A 52 12.76 12.37 -14.17
N ASN A 53 14.04 12.10 -13.91
CA ASN A 53 15.16 13.00 -14.20
C ASN A 53 14.97 14.41 -13.59
N THR A 54 14.24 14.50 -12.48
CA THR A 54 14.04 15.76 -11.77
C THR A 54 15.12 15.96 -10.72
N SER A 55 15.70 17.15 -10.64
CA SER A 55 16.78 17.44 -9.71
C SER A 55 16.50 18.66 -8.84
N ILE A 56 17.10 18.67 -7.66
CA ILE A 56 17.19 19.84 -6.79
C ILE A 56 18.65 20.07 -6.41
N THR A 57 19.04 21.33 -6.25
CA THR A 57 20.41 21.70 -5.84
C THR A 57 20.39 22.33 -4.47
N ARG A 58 21.35 21.95 -3.63
CA ARG A 58 21.62 22.55 -2.31
C ARG A 58 23.07 23.01 -2.24
N THR A 59 23.29 24.02 -1.41
CA THR A 59 24.64 24.56 -1.16
C THR A 59 25.01 24.28 0.29
N THR A 60 26.25 23.84 0.55
CA THR A 60 26.73 23.61 1.91
C THR A 60 26.95 24.90 2.68
N ASP A 61 26.59 24.88 3.97
CA ASP A 61 26.81 25.99 4.90
C ASP A 61 28.30 26.14 5.28
N GLU A 62 28.62 27.11 6.18
CA GLU A 62 29.99 27.36 6.68
C GLU A 62 30.60 26.12 7.40
N SER A 63 29.77 25.21 7.90
CA SER A 63 30.17 23.96 8.54
C SER A 63 30.23 22.78 7.58
N GLY A 64 30.02 23.03 6.28
CA GLY A 64 29.99 22.03 5.23
C GLY A 64 28.71 21.17 5.26
N ARG A 65 27.67 21.58 5.97
CA ARG A 65 26.40 20.83 6.08
C ARG A 65 25.46 21.23 4.96
N TYR A 66 24.67 20.25 4.52
CA TYR A 66 23.54 20.46 3.61
C TYR A 66 22.29 19.71 4.11
N PHE A 67 21.14 20.22 3.70
CA PHE A 67 19.84 19.62 3.96
C PHE A 67 18.96 19.73 2.70
N ALA A 68 18.31 18.64 2.36
CA ALA A 68 17.34 18.57 1.28
C ALA A 68 16.14 17.76 1.77
N GLY A 69 15.06 18.45 2.01
CA GLY A 69 13.84 17.81 2.52
C GLY A 69 12.72 17.80 1.49
N GLY A 70 11.61 17.19 1.87
CA GLY A 70 10.42 17.07 1.05
C GLY A 70 10.65 16.22 -0.21
N LEU A 71 11.59 15.26 -0.18
CA LEU A 71 11.89 14.38 -1.31
C LEU A 71 10.86 13.25 -1.38
N ARG A 72 10.55 12.81 -2.59
CA ARG A 72 9.67 11.67 -2.80
C ARG A 72 10.31 10.39 -2.25
N PRO A 73 9.62 9.56 -1.46
CA PRO A 73 10.08 8.23 -1.12
C PRO A 73 10.26 7.35 -2.36
N GLY A 74 11.12 6.35 -2.29
CA GLY A 74 11.50 5.51 -3.42
C GLY A 74 12.87 5.90 -3.98
N GLY A 75 13.14 5.58 -5.24
CA GLY A 75 14.42 5.81 -5.87
C GLY A 75 14.54 5.11 -7.21
N PRO A 76 15.77 5.02 -7.76
CA PRO A 76 17.02 5.51 -7.19
C PRO A 76 17.18 7.04 -7.27
N TYR A 77 17.90 7.56 -6.28
CA TYR A 77 18.42 8.93 -6.30
C TYR A 77 19.91 8.92 -6.53
N THR A 78 20.40 9.79 -7.41
CA THR A 78 21.84 10.09 -7.57
C THR A 78 22.14 11.44 -6.94
N ILE A 79 23.09 11.46 -6.01
CA ILE A 79 23.57 12.65 -5.32
C ILE A 79 24.96 12.97 -5.84
N THR A 80 25.12 14.11 -6.51
CA THR A 80 26.40 14.58 -7.07
C THR A 80 26.88 15.78 -6.29
N VAL A 81 28.09 15.70 -5.72
CA VAL A 81 28.71 16.80 -4.98
C VAL A 81 29.87 17.37 -5.77
N SER A 82 29.86 18.68 -5.97
CA SER A 82 30.91 19.41 -6.67
C SER A 82 31.34 20.68 -5.91
N ALA A 83 32.65 20.98 -5.96
CA ALA A 83 33.20 22.21 -5.41
C ALA A 83 34.47 22.59 -6.21
N ALA A 84 34.79 23.90 -6.25
CA ALA A 84 35.91 24.40 -7.00
C ALA A 84 37.25 23.84 -6.51
N GLY A 85 38.06 23.29 -7.42
CA GLY A 85 39.36 22.68 -7.11
C GLY A 85 39.31 21.30 -6.43
N LEU A 86 38.14 20.71 -6.32
CA LEU A 86 37.91 19.38 -5.75
C LEU A 86 37.37 18.40 -6.80
N VAL A 87 37.64 17.13 -6.61
CA VAL A 87 37.10 16.05 -7.46
C VAL A 87 35.64 15.82 -7.09
N SER A 88 34.74 15.90 -8.06
CA SER A 88 33.33 15.61 -7.87
C SER A 88 33.12 14.16 -7.41
N GLN A 89 32.16 13.97 -6.49
CA GLN A 89 31.77 12.67 -5.99
C GLN A 89 30.29 12.42 -6.22
N ASN A 90 29.90 11.17 -6.36
CA ASN A 90 28.50 10.76 -6.45
C ASN A 90 28.20 9.60 -5.50
N ALA A 91 26.92 9.49 -5.14
CA ALA A 91 26.38 8.38 -4.38
C ALA A 91 24.96 8.09 -4.85
N THR A 92 24.55 6.84 -4.80
CA THR A 92 23.18 6.45 -5.10
C THR A 92 22.50 5.94 -3.84
N THR A 93 21.22 6.28 -3.67
CA THR A 93 20.41 5.83 -2.53
C THR A 93 18.94 5.70 -2.90
N THR A 94 18.20 4.95 -2.08
CA THR A 94 16.75 4.89 -2.05
C THR A 94 16.25 5.52 -0.75
N LEU A 95 15.14 6.26 -0.81
CA LEU A 95 14.57 6.96 0.33
C LEU A 95 13.36 6.22 0.88
N VAL A 96 13.22 6.21 2.19
CA VAL A 96 12.11 5.61 2.92
C VAL A 96 11.20 6.71 3.44
N VAL A 97 9.89 6.55 3.30
CA VAL A 97 8.91 7.52 3.77
C VAL A 97 9.10 7.83 5.27
N GLY A 98 9.14 9.13 5.58
CA GLY A 98 9.32 9.64 6.94
C GLY A 98 10.72 9.42 7.52
N ASP A 99 11.72 9.10 6.71
CA ASP A 99 13.10 8.94 7.16
C ASP A 99 14.01 10.05 6.65
N THR A 100 14.97 10.45 7.49
CA THR A 100 16.07 11.33 7.09
C THR A 100 17.32 10.53 6.77
N ARG A 101 17.70 10.51 5.49
CA ARG A 101 18.90 9.81 5.01
C ARG A 101 20.14 10.68 5.20
N ARG A 102 21.14 10.18 5.93
CA ARG A 102 22.40 10.90 6.12
C ARG A 102 23.47 10.39 5.13
N LEU A 103 23.95 11.31 4.26
CA LEU A 103 24.99 11.06 3.29
C LEU A 103 26.10 12.13 3.43
N SER A 104 27.31 11.70 3.78
CA SER A 104 28.44 12.62 3.94
C SER A 104 29.54 12.27 2.95
N PHE A 105 30.19 13.31 2.41
CA PHE A 105 31.20 13.19 1.37
C PHE A 105 32.55 13.73 1.85
N SER A 106 33.63 12.98 1.52
CA SER A 106 35.00 13.41 1.77
C SER A 106 35.69 13.59 0.41
N MET A 107 35.88 14.84 0.00
CA MET A 107 36.38 15.22 -1.32
C MET A 107 37.91 15.34 -1.32
N ALA A 108 38.55 14.93 -2.41
CA ALA A 108 39.97 15.09 -2.64
C ALA A 108 40.25 16.31 -3.51
N SER A 109 41.45 16.92 -3.36
CA SER A 109 41.88 18.00 -4.25
C SER A 109 42.13 17.48 -5.67
N ALA A 110 41.69 18.22 -6.67
CA ALA A 110 41.91 17.86 -8.08
C ALA A 110 43.40 17.77 -8.47
N ASP A 111 44.27 18.53 -7.76
CA ASP A 111 45.72 18.56 -8.01
C ASP A 111 46.48 17.33 -7.45
N LEU A 112 45.79 16.46 -6.66
CA LEU A 112 46.41 15.35 -5.97
C LEU A 112 45.99 13.96 -6.51
N VAL A 113 45.20 13.93 -7.58
CA VAL A 113 44.58 12.66 -8.05
C VAL A 113 45.47 11.99 -9.09
N ASP A 114 46.31 11.05 -8.65
CA ASP A 114 46.93 10.01 -9.51
C ASP A 114 46.11 8.70 -9.48
N GLU A 115 45.18 8.57 -8.54
CA GLU A 115 44.34 7.37 -8.36
C GLU A 115 42.93 7.76 -7.79
N LEU A 116 41.88 7.39 -8.49
CA LEU A 116 40.51 7.66 -8.09
C LEU A 116 40.09 6.70 -6.96
N ILE A 117 40.16 7.13 -5.70
CA ILE A 117 39.62 6.37 -4.57
C ILE A 117 38.19 6.78 -4.35
N VAL A 118 37.24 5.95 -4.79
CA VAL A 118 35.83 6.08 -4.43
C VAL A 118 35.67 5.65 -2.98
N THR A 119 35.67 6.59 -2.05
CA THR A 119 35.32 6.31 -0.65
C THR A 119 33.80 6.28 -0.56
N GLY A 120 33.25 5.08 -0.31
CA GLY A 120 31.82 4.91 -0.12
C GLY A 120 31.29 5.81 1.00
N SER A 121 30.16 6.45 0.77
CA SER A 121 29.45 7.22 1.78
C SER A 121 29.06 6.33 2.94
N ARG A 122 29.34 6.78 4.18
CA ARG A 122 28.88 6.07 5.37
C ARG A 122 27.38 6.31 5.55
N VAL A 123 26.60 5.31 5.23
CA VAL A 123 25.17 5.31 5.46
C VAL A 123 24.93 5.04 6.95
N THR A 124 24.40 6.02 7.67
CA THR A 124 23.84 5.82 9.00
C THR A 124 22.32 6.01 8.92
N ALA A 125 21.57 4.95 9.20
CA ALA A 125 20.13 5.08 9.38
C ALA A 125 19.90 5.92 10.67
N ASP A 126 19.14 6.98 10.57
CA ASP A 126 18.58 7.64 11.74
C ASP A 126 17.45 6.73 12.28
N ARG A 127 17.48 6.44 13.57
CA ARG A 127 16.68 5.36 14.14
C ARG A 127 15.44 5.93 14.81
N ASP A 128 14.39 6.11 14.07
CA ASP A 128 13.06 6.23 14.64
C ASP A 128 12.40 4.84 14.73
N GLY A 129 12.69 4.12 15.82
CA GLY A 129 12.11 2.81 16.07
C GLY A 129 12.67 1.68 15.19
N PHE A 130 11.89 0.59 15.09
CA PHE A 130 12.19 -0.54 14.21
C PHE A 130 11.41 -0.38 12.92
N THR A 131 12.04 0.20 11.90
CA THR A 131 11.45 0.30 10.57
C THR A 131 11.98 -0.82 9.68
N THR A 132 11.07 -1.56 9.06
CA THR A 132 11.38 -2.53 7.99
C THR A 132 10.83 -1.98 6.69
N LEU A 133 11.72 -1.77 5.73
CA LEU A 133 11.37 -1.39 4.36
C LEU A 133 11.26 -2.64 3.49
N ILE A 134 10.21 -2.72 2.71
CA ILE A 134 9.99 -3.73 1.67
C ILE A 134 9.77 -2.96 0.36
N ASP A 135 10.72 -3.08 -0.55
CA ASP A 135 10.73 -2.36 -1.82
C ASP A 135 9.92 -3.09 -2.91
N ALA A 136 9.69 -2.41 -4.04
CA ALA A 136 8.91 -2.93 -5.16
C ALA A 136 9.50 -4.23 -5.74
N GLU A 137 10.83 -4.42 -5.74
CA GLU A 137 11.47 -5.63 -6.22
C GLU A 137 11.18 -6.82 -5.30
N THR A 138 11.31 -6.63 -4.00
CA THR A 138 10.95 -7.63 -2.98
C THR A 138 9.48 -7.98 -3.07
N ILE A 139 8.59 -6.99 -3.23
CA ILE A 139 7.15 -7.21 -3.40
C ILE A 139 6.88 -8.04 -4.65
N ALA A 140 7.46 -7.69 -5.77
CA ALA A 140 7.26 -8.37 -7.05
C ALA A 140 7.75 -9.83 -7.04
N THR A 141 8.80 -10.14 -6.27
CA THR A 141 9.41 -11.46 -6.19
C THR A 141 8.87 -12.33 -5.05
N THR A 142 8.15 -11.72 -4.09
CA THR A 142 7.56 -12.47 -2.97
C THR A 142 6.33 -13.24 -3.45
N PRO A 143 6.29 -14.57 -3.25
CA PRO A 143 5.10 -15.35 -3.59
C PRO A 143 3.91 -14.89 -2.76
N SER A 144 2.82 -14.58 -3.42
CA SER A 144 1.54 -14.26 -2.80
C SER A 144 0.44 -15.11 -3.41
N VAL A 145 -0.29 -15.81 -2.58
CA VAL A 145 -1.39 -16.68 -3.00
C VAL A 145 -2.70 -15.90 -3.08
N THR A 146 -2.87 -14.92 -2.19
CA THR A 146 -4.11 -14.16 -2.05
C THR A 146 -4.04 -12.78 -2.70
N ARG A 147 -2.86 -12.36 -3.16
CA ARG A 147 -2.60 -11.00 -3.65
C ARG A 147 -2.98 -9.93 -2.61
N ASP A 148 -2.76 -10.25 -1.35
CA ASP A 148 -2.96 -9.36 -0.21
C ASP A 148 -1.62 -8.92 0.37
N ILE A 149 -1.55 -7.66 0.82
CA ILE A 149 -0.33 -7.10 1.48
C ILE A 149 0.08 -7.90 2.72
N LYS A 150 -0.83 -8.65 3.32
CA LYS A 150 -0.55 -9.56 4.44
C LYS A 150 0.55 -10.57 4.10
N ASP A 151 0.57 -11.08 2.86
CA ASP A 151 1.60 -12.02 2.42
C ASP A 151 3.00 -11.38 2.44
N ILE A 152 3.08 -10.07 2.18
CA ILE A 152 4.32 -9.29 2.27
C ILE A 152 4.67 -8.96 3.73
N LEU A 153 3.67 -8.59 4.51
CA LEU A 153 3.86 -8.22 5.91
C LEU A 153 4.42 -9.37 6.76
N LYS A 154 4.15 -10.62 6.39
CA LYS A 154 4.75 -11.84 7.01
C LYS A 154 6.29 -11.85 6.98
N LEU A 155 6.92 -11.07 6.10
CA LEU A 155 8.39 -10.93 6.06
C LEU A 155 8.93 -10.15 7.25
N ASN A 156 8.10 -9.37 7.95
CA ASN A 156 8.50 -8.63 9.13
C ASN A 156 8.35 -9.51 10.40
N PRO A 157 9.41 -9.71 11.20
CA PRO A 157 9.37 -10.58 12.37
C PRO A 157 8.48 -10.07 13.51
N PHE A 158 8.08 -8.80 13.50
CA PHE A 158 7.16 -8.20 14.47
C PHE A 158 5.69 -8.26 14.04
N VAL A 159 5.42 -8.75 12.85
CA VAL A 159 4.06 -8.92 12.32
C VAL A 159 3.63 -10.38 12.49
N THR A 160 2.48 -10.57 13.10
CA THR A 160 1.77 -11.85 13.11
C THR A 160 0.41 -11.68 12.45
N LEU A 161 -0.05 -12.72 11.79
CA LEU A 161 -1.42 -12.79 11.29
C LEU A 161 -2.21 -13.71 12.20
N ASP A 162 -3.31 -13.20 12.70
CA ASP A 162 -4.22 -13.93 13.58
C ASP A 162 -5.45 -14.35 12.77
N ASP A 163 -5.80 -15.64 12.83
CA ASP A 163 -7.00 -16.19 12.17
C ASP A 163 -8.25 -15.72 12.92
N GLU A 164 -9.17 -15.09 12.23
CA GLU A 164 -10.46 -14.68 12.75
C GLU A 164 -11.52 -15.79 12.57
N GLU A 165 -12.61 -15.70 13.33
CA GLU A 165 -13.68 -16.73 13.31
C GLU A 165 -14.38 -16.85 11.93
N ASP A 166 -14.35 -15.80 11.14
CA ASP A 166 -14.92 -15.74 9.78
C ASP A 166 -13.96 -16.26 8.70
N GLY A 167 -12.75 -16.69 9.09
CA GLY A 167 -11.73 -17.22 8.19
C GLY A 167 -10.87 -16.13 7.54
N GLU A 168 -11.00 -14.89 7.98
CA GLU A 168 -10.10 -13.82 7.60
C GLU A 168 -8.85 -13.79 8.50
N GLU A 169 -7.76 -13.25 7.99
CA GLU A 169 -6.56 -12.99 8.77
C GLU A 169 -6.53 -11.51 9.16
N SER A 170 -6.23 -11.22 10.41
CA SER A 170 -5.99 -9.86 10.89
C SER A 170 -4.52 -9.61 11.19
N ILE A 171 -4.08 -8.34 11.04
CA ILE A 171 -2.67 -7.96 11.19
C ILE A 171 -2.41 -7.51 12.62
N SER A 172 -1.54 -8.21 13.36
CA SER A 172 -1.05 -7.80 14.67
C SER A 172 0.41 -7.38 14.57
N ILE A 173 0.75 -6.17 15.03
CA ILE A 173 2.12 -5.63 15.05
C ILE A 173 2.59 -5.51 16.48
N GLY A 174 3.72 -6.17 16.80
CA GLY A 174 4.28 -6.15 18.17
C GLY A 174 3.35 -6.77 19.22
N GLY A 175 2.43 -7.65 18.83
CA GLY A 175 1.44 -8.27 19.70
C GLY A 175 0.27 -7.34 20.10
N ALA A 176 0.12 -6.21 19.42
CA ALA A 176 -1.01 -5.30 19.66
C ALA A 176 -2.27 -5.79 18.93
N HIS A 177 -3.43 -5.43 19.44
CA HIS A 177 -4.70 -5.77 18.83
C HIS A 177 -4.79 -5.22 17.40
N PRO A 178 -5.21 -6.00 16.40
CA PRO A 178 -5.20 -5.63 14.96
C PRO A 178 -5.83 -4.27 14.64
N ARG A 179 -6.93 -3.92 15.29
CA ARG A 179 -7.62 -2.62 15.11
C ARG A 179 -6.87 -1.42 15.68
N THR A 180 -5.71 -1.62 16.29
CA THR A 180 -4.89 -0.54 16.88
C THR A 180 -3.63 -0.26 16.06
N ASN A 181 -3.48 -0.85 14.90
CA ASN A 181 -2.49 -0.48 13.91
C ASN A 181 -3.02 0.67 13.04
N ASP A 182 -2.13 1.40 12.41
CA ASP A 182 -2.49 2.42 11.44
C ASP A 182 -1.97 1.99 10.05
N LEU A 183 -2.90 1.73 9.14
CA LEU A 183 -2.60 1.46 7.73
C LEU A 183 -2.77 2.75 6.94
N ARG A 184 -1.72 3.17 6.24
CA ARG A 184 -1.71 4.37 5.43
C ARG A 184 -1.33 4.06 3.99
N VAL A 185 -2.01 4.70 3.07
CA VAL A 185 -1.67 4.66 1.64
C VAL A 185 -1.52 6.09 1.14
N ASP A 186 -0.31 6.46 0.70
CA ASP A 186 0.06 7.83 0.35
C ASP A 186 -0.40 8.85 1.41
N GLY A 187 -0.15 8.53 2.70
CA GLY A 187 -0.47 9.34 3.87
C GLY A 187 -1.94 9.37 4.29
N VAL A 188 -2.84 8.81 3.52
CA VAL A 188 -4.25 8.70 3.91
C VAL A 188 -4.45 7.43 4.71
N SER A 189 -5.12 7.53 5.88
CA SER A 189 -5.49 6.37 6.69
C SER A 189 -6.55 5.52 5.98
N PHE A 190 -6.30 4.22 5.97
CA PHE A 190 -7.17 3.19 5.40
C PHE A 190 -7.52 2.14 6.46
N ASN A 191 -7.83 2.59 7.67
CA ASN A 191 -8.30 1.73 8.74
C ASN A 191 -9.81 1.49 8.66
N ASP A 192 -10.26 0.39 9.24
CA ASP A 192 -11.69 0.14 9.47
C ASP A 192 -12.16 0.90 10.72
N ASP A 193 -12.53 2.17 10.58
CA ASP A 193 -12.95 3.04 11.68
C ASP A 193 -14.26 2.58 12.35
N PHE A 194 -15.08 1.82 11.64
CA PHE A 194 -16.37 1.33 12.12
C PHE A 194 -16.31 -0.08 12.72
N GLY A 195 -15.23 -0.82 12.50
CA GLY A 195 -15.07 -2.18 12.95
C GLY A 195 -16.00 -3.17 12.25
N LEU A 196 -16.27 -2.95 10.97
CA LEU A 196 -17.16 -3.79 10.17
C LEU A 196 -16.44 -4.98 9.53
N ASN A 197 -15.11 -4.92 9.44
CA ASN A 197 -14.24 -5.96 8.92
C ASN A 197 -13.29 -6.49 10.00
N SER A 198 -13.14 -7.79 10.09
CA SER A 198 -12.22 -8.43 11.04
C SER A 198 -10.76 -8.26 10.60
N ASN A 199 -10.51 -8.13 9.30
CA ASN A 199 -9.17 -7.95 8.73
C ASN A 199 -8.51 -6.59 9.02
N GLY A 200 -9.24 -5.61 9.54
CA GLY A 200 -8.75 -4.26 9.85
C GLY A 200 -8.73 -3.29 8.66
N TYR A 201 -9.14 -3.74 7.46
CA TYR A 201 -9.25 -2.88 6.27
C TYR A 201 -10.64 -2.23 6.19
N PRO A 202 -10.78 -1.10 5.48
CA PRO A 202 -12.09 -0.52 5.19
C PRO A 202 -12.88 -1.31 4.14
N SER A 203 -12.30 -2.37 3.61
CA SER A 203 -12.82 -3.25 2.58
C SER A 203 -12.53 -4.71 2.91
N GLN A 204 -13.20 -5.62 2.20
CA GLN A 204 -13.09 -7.06 2.42
C GLN A 204 -11.67 -7.59 2.15
N ARG A 205 -10.95 -6.97 1.22
CA ARG A 205 -9.59 -7.34 0.83
C ARG A 205 -8.66 -6.13 0.93
N SER A 206 -7.40 -6.32 0.57
CA SER A 206 -6.42 -5.23 0.52
C SER A 206 -6.96 -4.02 -0.22
N PRO A 207 -6.95 -2.83 0.39
CA PRO A 207 -7.45 -1.60 -0.23
C PRO A 207 -6.52 -1.05 -1.31
N ILE A 208 -5.48 -1.78 -1.65
CA ILE A 208 -4.45 -1.37 -2.60
C ILE A 208 -4.12 -2.51 -3.56
N ASN A 209 -4.01 -2.18 -4.83
CA ASN A 209 -3.50 -3.09 -5.85
C ASN A 209 -2.04 -3.43 -5.55
N PHE A 210 -1.73 -4.71 -5.49
CA PHE A 210 -0.41 -5.23 -5.15
C PHE A 210 0.69 -4.73 -6.11
N GLY A 211 0.39 -4.69 -7.41
CA GLY A 211 1.30 -4.19 -8.44
C GLY A 211 1.53 -2.67 -8.41
N SER A 212 0.70 -1.91 -7.68
CA SER A 212 0.82 -0.45 -7.58
C SER A 212 1.76 0.02 -6.47
N ILE A 213 2.29 -0.88 -5.65
CA ILE A 213 3.11 -0.52 -4.49
C ILE A 213 4.55 -0.24 -4.93
N GLU A 214 5.05 0.95 -4.63
CA GLU A 214 6.47 1.33 -4.78
C GLU A 214 7.29 0.85 -3.59
N GLN A 215 6.78 1.09 -2.39
CA GLN A 215 7.37 0.62 -1.16
C GLN A 215 6.33 0.45 -0.06
N LEU A 216 6.61 -0.47 0.84
CA LEU A 216 5.85 -0.71 2.06
C LEU A 216 6.82 -0.64 3.24
N ALA A 217 6.54 0.27 4.18
CA ALA A 217 7.32 0.41 5.40
C ALA A 217 6.47 -0.05 6.61
N VAL A 218 7.01 -0.96 7.41
CA VAL A 218 6.42 -1.34 8.70
C VAL A 218 7.22 -0.69 9.80
N LYS A 219 6.59 0.21 10.55
CA LYS A 219 7.18 0.94 11.67
C LYS A 219 6.60 0.41 12.98
N VAL A 220 7.43 -0.19 13.81
CA VAL A 220 7.01 -0.73 15.10
C VAL A 220 7.25 0.30 16.17
N ALA A 221 6.18 0.75 16.82
CA ALA A 221 6.21 1.78 17.86
C ALA A 221 7.03 3.03 17.49
N PRO A 222 6.76 3.68 16.32
CA PRO A 222 7.46 4.90 15.94
C PRO A 222 7.30 5.99 17.01
N ALA A 223 8.37 6.73 17.30
CA ALA A 223 8.39 7.75 18.36
C ALA A 223 8.13 9.17 17.83
N SER A 224 8.12 9.37 16.50
CA SER A 224 7.84 10.68 15.90
C SER A 224 6.43 11.15 16.23
N VAL A 225 6.27 12.45 16.46
CA VAL A 225 4.97 13.11 16.70
C VAL A 225 4.04 13.11 15.50
N GLU A 226 4.56 12.78 14.33
CA GLU A 226 3.81 12.68 13.06
C GLU A 226 2.94 11.43 12.98
N TYR A 227 3.27 10.42 13.81
CA TYR A 227 2.49 9.19 13.90
C TYR A 227 1.54 9.26 15.09
N ALA A 228 0.25 9.14 14.82
CA ALA A 228 -0.81 9.14 15.80
C ALA A 228 -1.77 7.96 15.56
N GLN A 229 -2.71 7.76 16.50
CA GLN A 229 -3.84 6.81 16.35
C GLN A 229 -3.44 5.32 16.29
N PHE A 230 -2.22 4.95 16.68
CA PHE A 230 -1.77 3.56 16.73
C PHE A 230 -1.33 3.16 18.15
N ARG A 231 -1.25 1.84 18.41
CA ARG A 231 -0.63 1.23 19.60
C ARG A 231 0.38 0.14 19.27
N GLY A 232 0.19 -0.56 18.14
CA GLY A 232 1.09 -1.60 17.65
C GLY A 232 2.15 -1.00 16.74
N GLY A 233 1.76 -0.65 15.56
CA GLY A 233 2.64 -0.09 14.55
C GLY A 233 1.88 0.63 13.44
N VAL A 234 2.67 1.19 12.53
CA VAL A 234 2.19 1.87 11.33
C VAL A 234 2.67 1.11 10.12
N ILE A 235 1.78 0.91 9.16
CA ILE A 235 2.07 0.36 7.85
C ILE A 235 1.91 1.52 6.87
N ASP A 236 3.03 2.03 6.36
CA ASP A 236 3.04 3.08 5.35
C ASP A 236 3.25 2.48 3.96
N ILE A 237 2.32 2.70 3.06
CA ILE A 237 2.39 2.28 1.67
C ILE A 237 2.50 3.51 0.78
N ILE A 238 3.52 3.52 -0.07
CA ILE A 238 3.68 4.52 -1.12
C ILE A 238 3.40 3.87 -2.46
N THR A 239 2.52 4.49 -3.24
CA THR A 239 2.18 3.99 -4.57
C THR A 239 3.21 4.43 -5.61
N LYS A 240 3.37 3.59 -6.65
CA LYS A 240 4.16 3.94 -7.84
C LYS A 240 3.61 5.21 -8.48
N GLY A 241 4.48 5.97 -9.09
CA GLY A 241 4.11 7.11 -9.92
C GLY A 241 4.62 6.97 -11.34
N GLY A 242 4.18 7.87 -12.21
CA GLY A 242 4.68 7.92 -13.57
C GLY A 242 6.16 8.28 -13.63
N THR A 243 6.82 7.86 -14.71
CA THR A 243 8.22 8.13 -15.02
C THR A 243 8.34 8.78 -16.39
N ASN A 244 9.56 9.08 -16.84
CA ASN A 244 9.80 9.60 -18.19
C ASN A 244 9.59 8.58 -19.31
N GLU A 245 9.38 7.33 -18.95
CA GLU A 245 9.07 6.25 -19.88
C GLU A 245 7.67 5.72 -19.62
N PHE A 246 6.95 5.36 -20.68
CA PHE A 246 5.68 4.66 -20.52
C PHE A 246 5.94 3.23 -20.07
N THR A 247 5.31 2.86 -18.95
CA THR A 247 5.36 1.51 -18.42
C THR A 247 3.94 0.98 -18.24
N GLY A 248 3.77 -0.32 -18.37
CA GLY A 248 2.48 -0.96 -18.16
C GLY A 248 2.65 -2.43 -17.80
N ASP A 249 1.80 -2.88 -16.89
CA ASP A 249 1.75 -4.26 -16.40
C ASP A 249 0.33 -4.79 -16.49
N PHE A 250 0.22 -6.06 -16.84
CA PHE A 250 -1.01 -6.82 -16.78
C PHE A 250 -0.75 -8.13 -16.07
N ALA A 251 -1.59 -8.47 -15.10
CA ALA A 251 -1.52 -9.75 -14.42
C ALA A 251 -2.92 -10.37 -14.34
N TYR A 252 -3.00 -11.68 -14.51
CA TYR A 252 -4.19 -12.49 -14.31
C TYR A 252 -3.86 -13.64 -13.38
N PHE A 253 -4.70 -13.84 -12.38
CA PHE A 253 -4.56 -14.89 -11.39
C PHE A 253 -5.83 -15.74 -11.37
N ASP A 254 -5.63 -17.03 -11.34
CA ASP A 254 -6.70 -18.01 -11.27
C ASP A 254 -6.30 -19.10 -10.28
N ARG A 255 -7.20 -19.37 -9.34
CA ARG A 255 -7.09 -20.46 -8.37
C ARG A 255 -8.44 -21.15 -8.24
N GLY A 256 -8.85 -21.81 -9.31
CA GLY A 256 -10.10 -22.57 -9.35
C GLY A 256 -9.93 -24.04 -8.96
N ASP A 257 -11.04 -24.73 -8.83
CA ASP A 257 -11.13 -26.15 -8.47
C ASP A 257 -10.27 -27.03 -9.37
N SER A 258 -10.16 -26.68 -10.66
CA SER A 258 -9.38 -27.42 -11.65
C SER A 258 -7.86 -27.43 -11.39
N LEU A 259 -7.37 -26.49 -10.55
CA LEU A 259 -5.96 -26.35 -10.16
C LEU A 259 -5.69 -26.86 -8.73
N MET A 260 -6.74 -27.32 -8.04
CA MET A 260 -6.64 -27.88 -6.69
C MET A 260 -6.68 -29.41 -6.75
N GLY A 261 -6.13 -30.05 -5.71
CA GLY A 261 -6.27 -31.51 -5.55
C GLY A 261 -7.71 -31.87 -5.18
N ASP A 262 -8.20 -32.93 -5.78
CA ASP A 262 -9.55 -33.44 -5.59
C ASP A 262 -9.63 -34.55 -4.54
N LYS A 263 -8.52 -34.82 -3.83
CA LYS A 263 -8.45 -35.91 -2.83
C LYS A 263 -7.73 -35.47 -1.56
N LEU A 264 -8.32 -35.82 -0.43
CA LEU A 264 -7.70 -35.73 0.89
C LEU A 264 -7.70 -37.13 1.54
N GLU A 265 -6.53 -37.63 1.93
CA GLU A 265 -6.35 -38.96 2.54
C GLU A 265 -6.94 -40.13 1.70
N GLY A 266 -7.07 -39.92 0.37
CA GLY A 266 -7.58 -40.89 -0.58
C GLY A 266 -9.10 -40.85 -0.82
N GLU A 267 -9.80 -39.99 -0.11
CA GLU A 267 -11.23 -39.70 -0.33
C GLU A 267 -11.38 -38.50 -1.29
N ASP A 268 -12.39 -38.54 -2.16
CA ASP A 268 -12.70 -37.46 -3.07
C ASP A 268 -13.26 -36.25 -2.30
N ILE A 269 -12.75 -35.06 -2.58
CA ILE A 269 -13.21 -33.82 -1.99
C ILE A 269 -13.93 -33.01 -3.10
N ASP A 270 -15.17 -32.65 -2.82
CA ASP A 270 -15.96 -31.76 -3.66
C ASP A 270 -16.02 -30.37 -2.98
N ILE A 271 -14.94 -29.59 -3.12
CA ILE A 271 -14.83 -28.26 -2.53
C ILE A 271 -14.90 -27.25 -3.65
N THR A 272 -15.98 -26.48 -3.68
CA THR A 272 -16.10 -25.34 -4.62
C THR A 272 -15.27 -24.19 -4.15
N LYS A 273 -14.14 -23.93 -4.81
CA LYS A 273 -13.31 -22.75 -4.61
C LYS A 273 -12.99 -22.15 -5.97
N ASP A 274 -13.31 -20.87 -6.12
CA ASP A 274 -12.97 -20.09 -7.30
C ASP A 274 -12.43 -18.74 -6.83
N ASP A 275 -11.24 -18.37 -7.29
CA ASP A 275 -10.58 -17.14 -6.90
C ASP A 275 -9.86 -16.60 -8.13
N THR A 276 -10.44 -15.61 -8.74
CA THR A 276 -9.90 -14.94 -9.92
C THR A 276 -9.59 -13.50 -9.62
N ALA A 277 -8.48 -13.01 -10.17
CA ALA A 277 -8.14 -11.60 -10.11
C ALA A 277 -7.40 -11.16 -11.35
N TYR A 278 -7.62 -9.92 -11.77
CA TYR A 278 -6.79 -9.26 -12.77
C TYR A 278 -6.39 -7.87 -12.30
N GLU A 279 -5.18 -7.52 -12.68
CA GLU A 279 -4.55 -6.25 -12.34
C GLU A 279 -4.03 -5.61 -13.62
N LEU A 280 -4.29 -4.31 -13.77
CA LEU A 280 -3.78 -3.46 -14.82
C LEU A 280 -3.05 -2.29 -14.19
N ALA A 281 -1.88 -1.96 -14.71
CA ALA A 281 -1.16 -0.75 -14.34
C ALA A 281 -0.61 -0.09 -15.60
N PHE A 282 -0.67 1.23 -15.65
CA PHE A 282 -0.12 2.00 -16.75
C PHE A 282 0.30 3.39 -16.28
N GLY A 283 1.49 3.83 -16.65
CA GLY A 283 2.00 5.12 -16.28
C GLY A 283 3.02 5.68 -17.27
N GLY A 284 3.33 6.96 -17.12
CA GLY A 284 4.28 7.65 -17.95
C GLY A 284 4.19 9.16 -17.88
N PRO A 285 4.90 9.88 -18.77
CA PRO A 285 4.87 11.33 -18.79
C PRO A 285 3.66 11.85 -19.59
N ILE A 286 2.94 12.82 -19.00
CA ILE A 286 2.06 13.71 -19.75
C ILE A 286 2.94 14.83 -20.37
N ILE A 287 3.87 15.35 -19.57
CA ILE A 287 4.93 16.28 -19.97
C ILE A 287 6.24 15.73 -19.42
N LYS A 288 7.21 15.44 -20.26
CA LYS A 288 8.52 14.94 -19.83
C LYS A 288 9.18 15.87 -18.83
N ASP A 289 9.83 15.27 -17.83
CA ASP A 289 10.54 15.94 -16.74
C ASP A 289 9.64 16.83 -15.84
N GLU A 290 8.30 16.90 -16.11
CA GLU A 290 7.42 17.85 -15.43
C GLU A 290 6.14 17.21 -14.87
N LEU A 291 5.32 16.55 -15.71
CA LEU A 291 4.01 16.03 -15.31
C LEU A 291 3.85 14.58 -15.69
N PHE A 292 3.54 13.77 -14.68
CA PHE A 292 3.46 12.33 -14.80
C PHE A 292 2.13 11.83 -14.30
N PHE A 293 1.70 10.67 -14.82
CA PHE A 293 0.53 9.96 -14.35
C PHE A 293 0.85 8.48 -14.09
N TYR A 294 0.10 7.88 -13.19
CA TYR A 294 0.07 6.45 -12.98
C TYR A 294 -1.35 6.03 -12.63
N VAL A 295 -1.90 5.05 -13.34
CA VAL A 295 -3.24 4.53 -13.12
C VAL A 295 -3.16 3.02 -12.91
N THR A 296 -3.90 2.52 -11.94
CA THR A 296 -4.07 1.09 -11.72
C THR A 296 -5.54 0.74 -11.57
N TYR A 297 -5.90 -0.42 -12.07
CA TYR A 297 -7.20 -1.04 -11.89
C TYR A 297 -7.00 -2.50 -11.53
N SER A 298 -7.72 -2.97 -10.53
CA SER A 298 -7.81 -4.39 -10.23
C SER A 298 -9.24 -4.78 -9.92
N GLU A 299 -9.58 -5.99 -10.27
CA GLU A 299 -10.84 -6.62 -9.94
C GLU A 299 -10.56 -8.05 -9.48
N SER A 300 -11.22 -8.46 -8.41
CA SER A 300 -11.10 -9.81 -7.86
C SER A 300 -12.46 -10.35 -7.48
N GLU A 301 -12.68 -11.62 -7.79
CA GLU A 301 -13.86 -12.38 -7.41
C GLU A 301 -13.42 -13.64 -6.67
N ILE A 302 -14.06 -13.92 -5.56
CA ILE A 302 -13.77 -15.10 -4.75
C ILE A 302 -15.07 -15.81 -4.42
N ALA A 303 -15.10 -17.12 -4.66
CA ALA A 303 -16.08 -18.03 -4.12
C ALA A 303 -15.39 -18.99 -3.14
N ASN A 304 -15.71 -18.88 -1.86
CA ASN A 304 -15.20 -19.77 -0.83
C ASN A 304 -16.25 -20.83 -0.47
N PRO A 305 -15.84 -22.10 -0.26
CA PRO A 305 -16.74 -23.13 0.22
C PRO A 305 -17.28 -22.80 1.61
N LEU A 306 -18.49 -23.23 1.89
CA LEU A 306 -19.01 -23.16 3.25
C LEU A 306 -18.23 -24.13 4.15
N ARG A 307 -17.91 -23.69 5.37
CA ARG A 307 -17.32 -24.56 6.38
C ARG A 307 -18.24 -25.72 6.77
N TYR A 308 -19.56 -25.49 6.78
CA TYR A 308 -20.58 -26.49 7.06
C TYR A 308 -21.75 -26.34 6.09
N GLY A 309 -22.20 -27.45 5.52
CA GLY A 309 -23.34 -27.48 4.60
C GLY A 309 -24.07 -28.80 4.58
N ILE A 310 -25.17 -28.86 3.86
CA ILE A 310 -25.97 -30.11 3.67
C ILE A 310 -25.29 -31.00 2.62
N GLN A 311 -25.78 -32.24 2.49
CA GLN A 311 -25.31 -33.17 1.44
C GLN A 311 -25.45 -32.53 0.05
N GLY A 312 -24.39 -32.61 -0.74
CA GLY A 312 -24.30 -32.01 -2.09
C GLY A 312 -24.13 -30.50 -2.13
N SER A 313 -23.76 -29.84 -1.02
CA SER A 313 -23.54 -28.38 -0.98
C SER A 313 -22.13 -27.94 -1.35
N GLY A 314 -21.17 -28.88 -1.52
CA GLY A 314 -19.75 -28.53 -1.70
C GLY A 314 -19.09 -27.91 -0.46
N ALA A 315 -19.65 -28.08 0.72
CA ALA A 315 -19.09 -27.58 1.97
C ALA A 315 -17.93 -28.47 2.47
N GLU A 316 -16.98 -27.89 3.19
CA GLU A 316 -15.85 -28.62 3.79
C GLU A 316 -16.31 -29.71 4.78
N ASN A 317 -17.38 -29.44 5.53
CA ASN A 317 -17.97 -30.37 6.50
C ASN A 317 -19.43 -30.60 6.15
N ILE A 318 -19.75 -31.81 5.78
CA ILE A 318 -21.13 -32.21 5.41
C ILE A 318 -21.91 -32.57 6.65
N LEU A 319 -23.04 -31.89 6.83
CA LEU A 319 -24.00 -32.19 7.88
C LEU A 319 -24.91 -33.34 7.47
N ASP A 320 -25.39 -34.10 8.46
CA ASP A 320 -26.36 -35.21 8.23
C ASP A 320 -27.76 -34.62 7.99
N VAL A 321 -27.88 -33.83 6.94
CA VAL A 321 -29.14 -33.23 6.48
C VAL A 321 -29.21 -33.34 4.97
N THR A 322 -30.25 -33.98 4.48
CA THR A 322 -30.48 -34.12 3.04
C THR A 322 -31.16 -32.89 2.45
N ALA A 323 -31.05 -32.72 1.12
CA ALA A 323 -31.75 -31.66 0.40
C ALA A 323 -33.27 -31.72 0.61
N ASP A 324 -33.87 -32.92 0.65
CA ASP A 324 -35.30 -33.10 0.89
C ASP A 324 -35.73 -32.63 2.28
N GLN A 325 -34.92 -32.89 3.31
CA GLN A 325 -35.19 -32.43 4.67
C GLN A 325 -35.09 -30.88 4.74
N ALA A 326 -34.12 -30.30 4.08
CA ALA A 326 -33.96 -28.85 4.00
C ALA A 326 -35.18 -28.20 3.28
N GLU A 327 -35.67 -28.82 2.19
CA GLU A 327 -36.84 -28.34 1.47
C GLU A 327 -38.14 -28.50 2.28
N GLN A 328 -38.30 -29.55 3.07
CA GLN A 328 -39.41 -29.68 4.00
C GLN A 328 -39.43 -28.55 5.03
N VAL A 329 -38.27 -28.20 5.60
CA VAL A 329 -38.16 -27.06 6.53
C VAL A 329 -38.49 -25.74 5.82
N ARG A 330 -37.94 -25.49 4.62
CA ARG A 330 -38.23 -24.30 3.81
C ARG A 330 -39.73 -24.15 3.57
N SER A 331 -40.39 -25.21 3.10
CA SER A 331 -41.83 -25.21 2.82
C SER A 331 -42.67 -24.98 4.09
N ALA A 332 -42.28 -25.58 5.23
CA ALA A 332 -42.93 -25.33 6.50
C ALA A 332 -42.81 -23.88 6.97
N VAL A 333 -41.61 -23.30 6.89
CA VAL A 333 -41.36 -21.89 7.24
C VAL A 333 -42.16 -20.96 6.32
N GLN A 334 -42.15 -21.19 5.01
CA GLN A 334 -42.92 -20.44 4.05
C GLN A 334 -44.41 -20.46 4.35
N SER A 335 -44.94 -21.64 4.72
CA SER A 335 -46.35 -21.80 5.11
C SER A 335 -46.70 -21.04 6.39
N LEU A 336 -45.78 -20.97 7.36
CA LEU A 336 -45.99 -20.33 8.66
C LEU A 336 -45.90 -18.83 8.62
N ILE A 337 -44.91 -18.29 7.90
CA ILE A 337 -44.64 -16.83 7.89
C ILE A 337 -45.04 -16.14 6.60
N GLY A 338 -45.52 -16.86 5.60
CA GLY A 338 -45.92 -16.31 4.29
C GLY A 338 -44.78 -15.76 3.44
N LYS A 339 -43.53 -16.03 3.79
CA LYS A 339 -42.34 -15.60 3.06
C LYS A 339 -41.43 -16.79 2.84
N ASP A 340 -40.85 -16.89 1.65
CA ASP A 340 -39.85 -17.93 1.34
C ASP A 340 -38.53 -17.60 2.07
N PRO A 341 -38.04 -18.49 2.95
CA PRO A 341 -36.74 -18.32 3.58
C PRO A 341 -35.57 -18.71 2.66
N PHE A 342 -35.86 -19.13 1.43
CA PHE A 342 -34.93 -19.74 0.48
C PHE A 342 -34.29 -21.05 1.01
N GLY A 343 -33.47 -21.67 0.18
CA GLY A 343 -32.75 -22.89 0.54
C GLY A 343 -31.57 -22.68 1.48
N PRO A 344 -30.84 -23.73 1.80
CA PRO A 344 -29.56 -23.63 2.46
C PRO A 344 -28.59 -22.77 1.69
N THR A 345 -27.68 -22.10 2.42
CA THR A 345 -26.64 -21.29 1.80
C THR A 345 -25.66 -22.13 0.98
N GLY A 346 -25.27 -21.64 -0.19
CA GLY A 346 -24.18 -22.15 -1.01
C GLY A 346 -22.82 -21.54 -0.63
N ALA A 347 -21.85 -21.54 -1.56
CA ALA A 347 -20.58 -20.85 -1.39
C ALA A 347 -20.78 -19.38 -1.01
N THR A 348 -19.81 -18.80 -0.33
CA THR A 348 -19.77 -17.35 -0.09
C THR A 348 -19.04 -16.68 -1.24
N GLU A 349 -19.70 -15.74 -1.87
CA GLU A 349 -19.15 -14.95 -2.95
C GLU A 349 -18.79 -13.54 -2.45
N SER A 350 -17.63 -13.05 -2.84
CA SER A 350 -17.20 -11.68 -2.61
C SER A 350 -16.47 -11.14 -3.83
N SER A 351 -16.61 -9.85 -4.09
CA SER A 351 -15.85 -9.17 -5.14
C SER A 351 -15.30 -7.85 -4.65
N GLN A 352 -14.22 -7.41 -5.25
CA GLN A 352 -13.64 -6.10 -4.99
C GLN A 352 -13.02 -5.52 -6.25
N GLU A 353 -13.31 -4.24 -6.49
CA GLU A 353 -12.71 -3.42 -7.53
C GLU A 353 -11.90 -2.30 -6.87
N ASN A 354 -10.68 -2.06 -7.36
CA ASN A 354 -9.84 -0.95 -6.92
C ASN A 354 -9.40 -0.13 -8.14
N LEU A 355 -9.60 1.16 -8.09
CA LEU A 355 -9.06 2.12 -9.05
C LEU A 355 -8.16 3.11 -8.31
N THR A 356 -6.95 3.30 -8.80
CA THR A 356 -6.05 4.36 -8.32
C THR A 356 -5.58 5.20 -9.49
N LEU A 357 -5.64 6.52 -9.34
CA LEU A 357 -5.05 7.49 -10.24
C LEU A 357 -4.11 8.39 -9.44
N ARG A 358 -2.87 8.47 -9.84
CA ARG A 358 -1.87 9.38 -9.29
C ARG A 358 -1.36 10.31 -10.37
N LEU A 359 -1.23 11.59 -10.02
CA LEU A 359 -0.59 12.63 -10.84
C LEU A 359 0.51 13.28 -10.01
N ASP A 360 1.72 13.32 -10.55
CA ASP A 360 2.86 13.99 -9.96
C ASP A 360 3.29 15.13 -10.88
N TRP A 361 3.26 16.37 -10.37
CA TRP A 361 3.59 17.58 -11.10
C TRP A 361 4.73 18.35 -10.44
N THR A 362 5.86 18.43 -11.11
CA THR A 362 6.96 19.32 -10.79
C THR A 362 6.66 20.68 -11.39
N ILE A 363 5.96 21.55 -10.65
CA ILE A 363 5.53 22.89 -11.13
C ILE A 363 6.75 23.73 -11.46
N ASN A 364 7.79 23.65 -10.64
CA ASN A 364 9.11 24.23 -10.82
C ASN A 364 10.09 23.63 -9.80
N GLU A 365 11.32 24.10 -9.76
CA GLU A 365 12.38 23.62 -8.84
C GLU A 365 11.99 23.70 -7.34
N LYS A 366 11.02 24.55 -6.99
CA LYS A 366 10.60 24.82 -5.60
C LYS A 366 9.26 24.20 -5.22
N HIS A 367 8.43 23.88 -6.19
CA HIS A 367 7.05 23.45 -5.92
C HIS A 367 6.72 22.15 -6.65
N ARG A 368 6.29 21.17 -5.89
CA ARG A 368 5.82 19.87 -6.40
C ARG A 368 4.44 19.58 -5.84
N LEU A 369 3.55 19.09 -6.69
CA LEU A 369 2.19 18.73 -6.34
C LEU A 369 1.96 17.27 -6.69
N THR A 370 1.47 16.50 -5.75
CA THR A 370 0.95 15.14 -5.98
C THR A 370 -0.55 15.14 -5.75
N PHE A 371 -1.29 14.57 -6.68
CA PHE A 371 -2.72 14.29 -6.54
C PHE A 371 -2.93 12.79 -6.59
N ASN A 372 -3.69 12.26 -5.63
CA ASN A 372 -4.13 10.88 -5.64
C ASN A 372 -5.66 10.80 -5.58
N HIS A 373 -6.22 9.97 -6.43
CA HIS A 373 -7.60 9.52 -6.37
C HIS A 373 -7.61 8.01 -6.21
N LYS A 374 -8.37 7.52 -5.23
CA LYS A 374 -8.58 6.08 -5.02
C LYS A 374 -10.06 5.84 -4.87
N ASP A 375 -10.54 4.80 -5.55
CA ASP A 375 -11.91 4.34 -5.47
C ASP A 375 -11.90 2.83 -5.28
N ILE A 376 -12.52 2.38 -4.19
CA ILE A 376 -12.58 0.99 -3.77
C ILE A 376 -14.04 0.64 -3.63
N PHE A 377 -14.48 -0.36 -4.37
CA PHE A 377 -15.80 -0.93 -4.23
C PHE A 377 -15.69 -2.41 -3.97
N GLY A 378 -16.42 -2.90 -2.96
CA GLY A 378 -16.48 -4.31 -2.63
C GLY A 378 -17.88 -4.74 -2.25
N ASN A 379 -18.16 -6.01 -2.44
CA ASN A 379 -19.35 -6.65 -1.89
C ASN A 379 -19.01 -8.01 -1.28
N ASP A 380 -19.76 -8.37 -0.27
CA ASP A 380 -19.57 -9.64 0.42
C ASP A 380 -20.89 -10.17 0.96
N LEU A 381 -21.08 -11.48 0.90
CA LEU A 381 -22.26 -12.17 1.44
C LEU A 381 -22.05 -12.47 2.92
N ARG A 382 -22.62 -11.66 3.78
CA ARG A 382 -22.54 -11.74 5.25
C ARG A 382 -23.78 -12.35 5.88
N GLY A 383 -23.71 -12.57 7.18
CA GLY A 383 -24.81 -13.07 8.02
C GLY A 383 -24.57 -14.45 8.58
N SER A 384 -25.65 -15.12 9.03
CA SER A 384 -25.51 -16.41 9.68
C SER A 384 -25.06 -17.50 8.73
N SER A 385 -24.02 -18.22 9.09
CA SER A 385 -23.53 -19.41 8.40
C SER A 385 -24.05 -20.69 9.08
N SER A 386 -24.03 -21.80 8.36
CA SER A 386 -24.20 -23.12 8.94
C SER A 386 -23.07 -23.41 9.92
N SER A 387 -23.35 -24.20 10.94
CA SER A 387 -22.39 -24.65 11.92
C SER A 387 -22.59 -26.14 12.19
N ARG A 388 -21.76 -26.78 12.99
CA ARG A 388 -21.83 -28.20 13.29
C ARG A 388 -23.24 -28.72 13.66
N ASN A 389 -24.06 -27.84 14.27
CA ASN A 389 -25.39 -28.21 14.79
C ASN A 389 -26.53 -27.41 14.15
N ARG A 390 -26.27 -26.64 13.10
CA ARG A 390 -27.26 -25.73 12.51
C ARG A 390 -27.05 -25.59 11.01
N VAL A 391 -28.13 -25.74 10.26
CA VAL A 391 -28.20 -25.31 8.86
C VAL A 391 -28.74 -23.89 8.79
N ALA A 392 -28.02 -22.98 8.18
CA ALA A 392 -28.47 -21.65 7.89
C ALA A 392 -29.20 -21.59 6.55
N LEU A 393 -30.31 -20.86 6.51
CA LEU A 393 -31.05 -20.58 5.28
C LEU A 393 -30.60 -19.24 4.70
N TYR A 394 -30.70 -19.07 3.39
CA TYR A 394 -30.22 -17.89 2.68
C TYR A 394 -30.88 -16.59 3.19
N SER A 395 -32.14 -16.65 3.67
CA SER A 395 -32.81 -15.48 4.29
C SER A 395 -32.12 -14.93 5.54
N SER A 396 -31.16 -15.65 6.12
CA SER A 396 -30.31 -15.17 7.23
C SER A 396 -29.04 -14.44 6.77
N ARG A 397 -28.88 -14.29 5.46
CA ARG A 397 -27.76 -13.60 4.81
C ARG A 397 -28.19 -12.23 4.29
N TYR A 398 -27.20 -11.37 4.11
CA TYR A 398 -27.34 -10.07 3.47
C TYR A 398 -26.06 -9.76 2.69
N ILE A 399 -26.20 -8.96 1.64
CA ILE A 399 -25.05 -8.43 0.92
C ILE A 399 -24.58 -7.18 1.69
N LYS A 400 -23.30 -7.13 1.99
CA LYS A 400 -22.62 -5.95 2.51
C LYS A 400 -21.85 -5.30 1.37
N ASP A 401 -22.25 -4.10 0.99
CA ASP A 401 -21.54 -3.26 0.04
C ASP A 401 -20.62 -2.30 0.79
N GLU A 402 -19.42 -2.13 0.29
CA GLU A 402 -18.40 -1.24 0.81
C GLU A 402 -17.93 -0.31 -0.31
N GLU A 403 -17.93 0.98 -0.04
CA GLU A 403 -17.44 1.99 -0.98
C GLU A 403 -16.53 2.96 -0.23
N THR A 404 -15.32 3.12 -0.71
CA THR A 404 -14.34 4.07 -0.16
C THR A 404 -13.75 4.87 -1.30
N THR A 405 -14.04 6.17 -1.32
CA THR A 405 -13.46 7.11 -2.28
C THR A 405 -12.59 8.12 -1.56
N THR A 406 -11.34 8.23 -1.95
CA THR A 406 -10.41 9.23 -1.40
C THR A 406 -9.83 10.12 -2.48
N ASN A 407 -9.64 11.39 -2.13
CA ASN A 407 -8.93 12.36 -2.95
C ASN A 407 -7.94 13.10 -2.06
N SER A 408 -6.66 13.04 -2.38
CA SER A 408 -5.63 13.77 -1.64
C SER A 408 -4.80 14.65 -2.56
N PHE A 409 -4.40 15.79 -2.02
CA PHE A 409 -3.48 16.73 -2.65
C PHE A 409 -2.32 16.95 -1.69
N HIS A 410 -1.11 16.80 -2.16
CA HIS A 410 0.08 17.03 -1.38
C HIS A 410 0.98 18.00 -2.11
N LEU A 411 1.16 19.21 -1.55
CA LEU A 411 1.99 20.27 -2.09
C LEU A 411 3.23 20.42 -1.22
N VAL A 412 4.39 20.14 -1.81
CA VAL A 412 5.69 20.42 -1.22
C VAL A 412 6.22 21.74 -1.78
N SER A 413 6.58 22.66 -0.91
CA SER A 413 7.12 23.98 -1.28
C SER A 413 8.44 24.26 -0.57
N ASP A 414 9.49 24.45 -1.33
CA ASP A 414 10.82 24.84 -0.88
C ASP A 414 10.88 26.37 -0.75
N LEU A 415 10.60 26.86 0.44
CA LEU A 415 10.46 28.31 0.71
C LEU A 415 11.81 29.00 0.94
N ALA A 416 12.79 28.27 1.50
CA ALA A 416 14.17 28.71 1.71
C ALA A 416 15.07 27.48 1.91
N ASP A 417 16.40 27.66 1.87
CA ASP A 417 17.41 26.59 1.99
C ASP A 417 17.22 25.65 3.21
N ASN A 418 16.50 26.13 4.23
CA ASN A 418 16.23 25.41 5.47
C ASN A 418 14.74 25.44 5.88
N LEU A 419 13.84 25.78 4.96
CA LEU A 419 12.42 25.90 5.22
C LEU A 419 11.61 25.25 4.11
N ILE A 420 11.00 24.13 4.42
CA ILE A 420 10.10 23.40 3.53
C ILE A 420 8.70 23.45 4.12
N SER A 421 7.72 23.60 3.27
CA SER A 421 6.31 23.52 3.62
C SER A 421 5.70 22.33 2.91
N GLU A 422 5.00 21.49 3.66
CA GLU A 422 4.20 20.38 3.18
C GLU A 422 2.74 20.61 3.60
N VAL A 423 1.82 20.50 2.63
CA VAL A 423 0.38 20.73 2.84
C VAL A 423 -0.44 19.70 2.07
#